data_7457bad41c0bc5a98c167bb68296ac66
#
_entry.id   7457bad41c0bc5a98c167bb68296ac66
#
_cell.length_a   1.000
_cell.length_b   1.000
_cell.length_c   1.000
_cell.angle_alpha   90.00
_cell.angle_beta   90.00
_cell.angle_gamma   90.00
#
_symmetry.space_group_name_H-M   'P 1'
#
loop_
_entity.id
_entity.type
_entity.pdbx_description
1 polymer ?
#
loop_
_entity_poly.entity_id
_entity_poly.type
_entity_poly.pdbx_seq_one_letter_code
_entity_poly.pdbx_strand_id
1 'polypeptide(L)'
;LNVIQLVGWTAIMIYDGSLSVNSILNMGDTGRWIACIVIGALIVLWILVGISNLGKLNTIAMAALFILTIVMCFFIFGNGNGMGAAGDDSMSFGAAVELSVAMPLSWLPLISDYTREAEKPFKATLASTLVYGAVSCWMYIIGMSASILTGESDIAKIMLKSGLSIAGLVIVILSTVTTTFLDAYSAGISSESIFSKLKGKYVAVAVTIVGVIAAIVYPMDDITDFLYLIGSVFAPMIAIQIADFFILKKDRANKAVDICNIIVWLAGFAAYRFLMNVDIIVGNTLPDMVFTIILCVIVTKIADKITSKSKKA
;
A
#
# COMPACT_ATOMS: atom_id res chain seq x y z
N LEU A 1 -8.37 4.63 -10.62
CA LEU A 1 -7.29 5.01 -9.68
C LEU A 1 -6.69 3.77 -9.03
N ASN A 2 -7.50 2.88 -8.42
CA ASN A 2 -7.00 1.69 -7.73
C ASN A 2 -6.09 0.81 -8.60
N VAL A 3 -6.47 0.50 -9.83
CA VAL A 3 -5.64 -0.31 -10.75
C VAL A 3 -4.28 0.34 -11.01
N ILE A 4 -4.24 1.68 -11.15
CA ILE A 4 -2.99 2.41 -11.42
C ILE A 4 -2.04 2.30 -10.23
N GLN A 5 -2.53 2.49 -8.99
CA GLN A 5 -1.68 2.32 -7.81
C GLN A 5 -1.14 0.89 -7.68
N LEU A 6 -1.97 -0.12 -8.02
CA LEU A 6 -1.57 -1.53 -7.93
C LEU A 6 -0.50 -1.92 -8.95
N VAL A 7 -0.52 -1.30 -10.14
CA VAL A 7 0.61 -1.40 -11.09
C VAL A 7 1.87 -0.79 -10.48
N GLY A 8 1.76 0.37 -9.83
CA GLY A 8 2.88 1.02 -9.13
C GLY A 8 3.43 0.13 -8.01
N TRP A 9 2.56 -0.36 -7.12
CA TRP A 9 2.97 -1.29 -6.05
C TRP A 9 3.61 -2.55 -6.59
N THR A 10 3.04 -3.16 -7.64
CA THR A 10 3.62 -4.34 -8.29
C THR A 10 5.04 -4.06 -8.79
N ALA A 11 5.28 -2.90 -9.42
CA ALA A 11 6.61 -2.52 -9.90
C ALA A 11 7.59 -2.27 -8.76
N ILE A 12 7.21 -1.52 -7.72
CA ILE A 12 8.04 -1.23 -6.56
C ILE A 12 8.43 -2.52 -5.83
N MET A 13 7.48 -3.40 -5.54
CA MET A 13 7.75 -4.64 -4.83
C MET A 13 8.67 -5.59 -5.61
N ILE A 14 8.52 -5.67 -6.95
CA ILE A 14 9.44 -6.44 -7.81
C ILE A 14 10.84 -5.82 -7.79
N TYR A 15 10.94 -4.50 -7.84
CA TYR A 15 12.19 -3.78 -7.78
C TYR A 15 12.91 -4.03 -6.45
N ASP A 16 12.26 -3.82 -5.32
CA ASP A 16 12.81 -4.02 -3.97
C ASP A 16 13.23 -5.48 -3.74
N GLY A 17 12.40 -6.44 -4.18
CA GLY A 17 12.76 -7.85 -4.16
C GLY A 17 14.01 -8.14 -4.97
N SER A 18 14.17 -7.50 -6.14
CA SER A 18 15.34 -7.66 -7.00
C SER A 18 16.60 -7.03 -6.40
N LEU A 19 16.48 -5.89 -5.72
CA LEU A 19 17.58 -5.28 -4.97
C LEU A 19 18.04 -6.19 -3.85
N SER A 20 17.11 -6.80 -3.10
CA SER A 20 17.41 -7.75 -2.03
C SER A 20 18.19 -8.96 -2.55
N VAL A 21 17.80 -9.52 -3.71
CA VAL A 21 18.53 -10.60 -4.36
C VAL A 21 19.93 -10.15 -4.77
N ASN A 22 20.03 -8.99 -5.40
CA ASN A 22 21.30 -8.46 -5.92
C ASN A 22 22.26 -8.08 -4.80
N SER A 23 21.76 -7.57 -3.67
CA SER A 23 22.59 -7.24 -2.49
C SER A 23 23.30 -8.47 -1.90
N ILE A 24 22.69 -9.66 -2.04
CA ILE A 24 23.27 -10.91 -1.53
C ILE A 24 24.14 -11.60 -2.58
N LEU A 25 23.71 -11.64 -3.84
CA LEU A 25 24.41 -12.38 -4.90
C LEU A 25 25.48 -11.55 -5.62
N ASN A 26 25.51 -10.24 -5.45
CA ASN A 26 26.48 -9.31 -6.06
C ASN A 26 26.65 -9.47 -7.59
N MET A 27 25.55 -9.65 -8.30
CA MET A 27 25.56 -9.91 -9.75
C MET A 27 25.47 -8.63 -10.62
N GLY A 28 25.47 -7.45 -10.01
CA GLY A 28 25.35 -6.16 -10.70
C GLY A 28 23.99 -5.94 -11.37
N ASP A 29 23.89 -5.01 -12.31
CA ASP A 29 22.62 -4.64 -12.95
C ASP A 29 21.98 -5.79 -13.73
N THR A 30 22.76 -6.62 -14.40
CA THR A 30 22.25 -7.81 -15.10
C THR A 30 21.59 -8.79 -14.12
N GLY A 31 22.18 -8.97 -12.93
CA GLY A 31 21.60 -9.81 -11.88
C GLY A 31 20.28 -9.26 -11.37
N ARG A 32 20.18 -7.94 -11.19
CA ARG A 32 18.94 -7.26 -10.80
C ARG A 32 17.85 -7.50 -11.84
N TRP A 33 18.12 -7.35 -13.13
CA TRP A 33 17.13 -7.60 -14.18
C TRP A 33 16.65 -9.06 -14.22
N ILE A 34 17.60 -10.00 -14.07
CA ILE A 34 17.25 -11.43 -13.97
C ILE A 34 16.35 -11.67 -12.76
N ALA A 35 16.65 -11.07 -11.60
CA ALA A 35 15.84 -11.19 -10.41
C ALA A 35 14.42 -10.62 -10.61
N CYS A 36 14.26 -9.45 -11.27
CA CYS A 36 12.95 -8.89 -11.63
C CYS A 36 12.14 -9.89 -12.48
N ILE A 37 12.76 -10.50 -13.48
CA ILE A 37 12.08 -11.47 -14.36
C ILE A 37 11.70 -12.73 -13.59
N VAL A 38 12.58 -13.25 -12.73
CA VAL A 38 12.31 -14.45 -11.92
C VAL A 38 11.18 -14.20 -10.93
N ILE A 39 11.21 -13.08 -10.20
CA ILE A 39 10.14 -12.69 -9.26
C ILE A 39 8.83 -12.53 -10.01
N GLY A 40 8.82 -11.82 -11.12
CA GLY A 40 7.64 -11.66 -11.97
C GLY A 40 7.08 -12.98 -12.49
N ALA A 41 7.94 -13.90 -12.93
CA ALA A 41 7.54 -15.23 -13.37
C ALA A 41 6.91 -16.04 -12.22
N LEU A 42 7.45 -15.95 -11.01
CA LEU A 42 6.87 -16.58 -9.83
C LEU A 42 5.50 -15.99 -9.48
N ILE A 43 5.32 -14.66 -9.58
CA ILE A 43 4.02 -14.01 -9.38
C ILE A 43 3.01 -14.48 -10.42
N VAL A 44 3.39 -14.53 -11.70
CA VAL A 44 2.54 -15.06 -12.77
C VAL A 44 2.16 -16.51 -12.50
N LEU A 45 3.11 -17.35 -12.10
CA LEU A 45 2.82 -18.74 -11.72
C LEU A 45 1.80 -18.79 -10.57
N TRP A 46 1.94 -17.93 -9.56
CA TRP A 46 1.01 -17.82 -8.44
C TRP A 46 -0.41 -17.45 -8.90
N ILE A 47 -0.51 -16.46 -9.81
CA ILE A 47 -1.79 -16.06 -10.42
C ILE A 47 -2.42 -17.22 -11.20
N LEU A 48 -1.61 -17.99 -11.95
CA LEU A 48 -2.10 -19.10 -12.76
C LEU A 48 -2.60 -20.28 -11.93
N VAL A 49 -1.92 -20.59 -10.83
CA VAL A 49 -2.30 -21.67 -9.88
C VAL A 49 -3.55 -21.27 -9.09
N GLY A 50 -3.69 -20.00 -8.74
CA GLY A 50 -4.84 -19.43 -8.04
C GLY A 50 -4.76 -19.49 -6.52
N ILE A 51 -5.43 -18.55 -5.86
CA ILE A 51 -5.34 -18.30 -4.42
C ILE A 51 -5.82 -19.51 -3.56
N SER A 52 -6.84 -20.22 -4.03
CA SER A 52 -7.41 -21.38 -3.30
C SER A 52 -6.44 -22.53 -3.15
N ASN A 53 -5.57 -22.74 -4.16
CA ASN A 53 -4.60 -23.83 -4.17
C ASN A 53 -3.31 -23.47 -3.39
N LEU A 54 -3.03 -22.20 -3.23
CA LEU A 54 -1.81 -21.69 -2.59
C LEU A 54 -1.98 -21.30 -1.12
N GLY A 55 -3.19 -21.42 -0.56
CA GLY A 55 -3.50 -20.98 0.80
C GLY A 55 -2.55 -21.56 1.86
N LYS A 56 -2.20 -22.86 1.76
CA LYS A 56 -1.24 -23.49 2.68
C LYS A 56 0.17 -22.92 2.52
N LEU A 57 0.62 -22.72 1.29
CA LEU A 57 1.96 -22.18 1.03
C LEU A 57 2.07 -20.72 1.47
N ASN A 58 1.02 -19.93 1.25
CA ASN A 58 0.93 -18.57 1.78
C ASN A 58 1.00 -18.55 3.32
N THR A 59 0.27 -19.44 4.00
CA THR A 59 0.32 -19.54 5.47
C THR A 59 1.73 -19.91 5.96
N ILE A 60 2.42 -20.81 5.27
CA ILE A 60 3.80 -21.19 5.62
C ILE A 60 4.75 -20.00 5.40
N ALA A 61 4.63 -19.28 4.28
CA ALA A 61 5.43 -18.10 4.00
C ALA A 61 5.21 -17.00 5.06
N MET A 62 3.95 -16.74 5.44
CA MET A 62 3.60 -15.78 6.49
C MET A 62 4.16 -16.19 7.86
N ALA A 63 4.06 -17.48 8.22
CA ALA A 63 4.62 -17.99 9.48
C ALA A 63 6.15 -17.87 9.48
N ALA A 64 6.81 -18.20 8.37
CA ALA A 64 8.27 -18.07 8.23
C ALA A 64 8.71 -16.61 8.35
N LEU A 65 7.97 -15.68 7.72
CA LEU A 65 8.23 -14.25 7.83
C LEU A 65 8.05 -13.76 9.28
N PHE A 66 7.00 -14.20 9.97
CA PHE A 66 6.78 -13.85 11.38
C PHE A 66 7.92 -14.36 12.27
N ILE A 67 8.38 -15.61 12.08
CA ILE A 67 9.54 -16.14 12.80
C ILE A 67 10.79 -15.30 12.49
N LEU A 68 11.00 -14.93 11.23
CA LEU A 68 12.12 -14.07 10.84
C LEU A 68 12.10 -12.73 11.57
N THR A 69 10.92 -12.09 11.69
CA THR A 69 10.81 -10.81 12.43
C THR A 69 11.14 -10.97 13.92
N ILE A 70 10.78 -12.11 14.53
CA ILE A 70 11.16 -12.42 15.92
C ILE A 70 12.70 -12.60 16.03
N VAL A 71 13.31 -13.33 15.10
CA VAL A 71 14.79 -13.49 15.10
C VAL A 71 15.48 -12.14 14.92
N MET A 72 14.97 -11.30 14.02
CA MET A 72 15.47 -9.93 13.85
C MET A 72 15.34 -9.10 15.13
N CYS A 73 14.24 -9.23 15.88
CA CYS A 73 14.10 -8.59 17.19
C CYS A 73 15.18 -9.02 18.17
N PHE A 74 15.45 -10.32 18.27
CA PHE A 74 16.53 -10.81 19.15
C PHE A 74 17.89 -10.29 18.73
N PHE A 75 18.17 -10.21 17.43
CA PHE A 75 19.41 -9.63 16.92
C PHE A 75 19.54 -8.14 17.26
N ILE A 76 18.48 -7.35 17.03
CA ILE A 76 18.47 -5.91 17.24
C ILE A 76 18.55 -5.57 18.73
N PHE A 77 17.68 -6.15 19.54
CA PHE A 77 17.55 -5.79 20.96
C PHE A 77 18.47 -6.58 21.89
N GLY A 78 18.97 -7.76 21.46
CA GLY A 78 19.87 -8.60 22.24
C GLY A 78 21.30 -8.09 22.31
N ASN A 79 21.76 -7.34 21.30
CA ASN A 79 23.13 -6.82 21.25
C ASN A 79 23.37 -5.49 21.98
N GLY A 80 22.34 -4.86 22.54
CA GLY A 80 22.41 -3.75 23.53
C GLY A 80 23.12 -2.44 23.13
N ASN A 81 23.81 -2.38 22.00
CA ASN A 81 24.80 -1.33 21.71
C ASN A 81 24.35 -0.27 20.68
N GLY A 82 23.09 -0.21 20.30
CA GLY A 82 22.70 0.57 19.12
C GLY A 82 21.69 1.70 19.31
N MET A 83 21.02 1.83 20.45
CA MET A 83 19.93 2.78 20.60
C MET A 83 20.34 4.23 20.94
N GLY A 84 21.60 4.56 20.84
CA GLY A 84 22.15 5.89 21.17
C GLY A 84 22.62 6.70 19.96
N ALA A 85 22.39 6.25 18.74
CA ALA A 85 22.71 7.05 17.56
C ALA A 85 21.76 8.26 17.49
N ALA A 86 22.31 9.47 17.39
CA ALA A 86 21.52 10.67 17.13
C ALA A 86 20.74 10.49 15.84
N GLY A 87 19.44 10.77 15.88
CA GLY A 87 18.60 10.77 14.68
C GLY A 87 19.09 11.82 13.69
N ASP A 88 18.86 11.57 12.41
CA ASP A 88 19.03 12.55 11.35
C ASP A 88 17.73 13.38 11.27
N ASP A 89 17.82 14.70 11.40
CA ASP A 89 16.71 15.65 11.31
C ASP A 89 16.26 15.88 9.84
N SER A 90 16.60 14.99 8.94
CA SER A 90 16.26 15.10 7.49
C SER A 90 14.77 15.04 7.21
N MET A 91 13.97 14.42 8.09
CA MET A 91 12.52 14.28 7.96
C MET A 91 11.80 14.87 9.17
N SER A 92 10.82 15.74 8.93
CA SER A 92 9.97 16.26 10.00
C SER A 92 9.07 15.18 10.60
N PHE A 93 8.63 15.36 11.83
CA PHE A 93 7.70 14.45 12.49
C PHE A 93 6.37 14.34 11.71
N GLY A 94 5.88 15.46 11.18
CA GLY A 94 4.68 15.49 10.35
C GLY A 94 4.80 14.70 9.06
N ALA A 95 5.95 14.76 8.40
CA ALA A 95 6.25 13.94 7.23
C ALA A 95 6.29 12.44 7.56
N ALA A 96 6.89 12.06 8.68
CA ALA A 96 6.92 10.66 9.14
C ALA A 96 5.51 10.14 9.47
N VAL A 97 4.66 10.95 10.12
CA VAL A 97 3.26 10.63 10.36
C VAL A 97 2.52 10.43 9.04
N GLU A 98 2.71 11.34 8.06
CA GLU A 98 2.06 11.25 6.76
C GLU A 98 2.41 9.95 6.02
N LEU A 99 3.69 9.61 5.93
CA LEU A 99 4.13 8.37 5.29
C LEU A 99 3.56 7.13 5.98
N SER A 100 3.48 7.14 7.32
CA SER A 100 2.88 6.05 8.09
C SER A 100 1.37 5.90 7.84
N VAL A 101 0.66 6.98 7.54
CA VAL A 101 -0.78 6.99 7.23
C VAL A 101 -1.04 6.63 5.76
N ALA A 102 -0.18 7.07 4.85
CA ALA A 102 -0.34 6.81 3.41
C ALA A 102 -0.30 5.30 3.07
N MET A 103 0.50 4.52 3.80
CA MET A 103 0.56 3.06 3.63
C MET A 103 -0.79 2.36 3.83
N PRO A 104 -1.45 2.45 5.01
CA PRO A 104 -2.78 1.85 5.19
C PRO A 104 -3.85 2.48 4.29
N LEU A 105 -3.69 3.75 3.89
CA LEU A 105 -4.62 4.42 3.00
C LEU A 105 -4.67 3.75 1.62
N SER A 106 -3.56 3.22 1.13
CA SER A 106 -3.48 2.46 -0.12
C SER A 106 -4.30 1.15 -0.09
N TRP A 107 -4.52 0.59 1.09
CA TRP A 107 -5.27 -0.65 1.29
C TRP A 107 -6.78 -0.45 1.39
N LEU A 108 -7.26 0.77 1.69
CA LEU A 108 -8.70 1.03 1.84
C LEU A 108 -9.54 0.66 0.61
N PRO A 109 -9.09 0.93 -0.63
CA PRO A 109 -9.83 0.50 -1.82
C PRO A 109 -9.85 -1.02 -2.02
N LEU A 110 -8.92 -1.76 -1.39
CA LEU A 110 -8.73 -3.20 -1.57
C LEU A 110 -9.40 -4.03 -0.49
N ILE A 111 -9.56 -3.50 0.72
CA ILE A 111 -9.98 -4.29 1.88
C ILE A 111 -11.34 -4.97 1.67
N SER A 112 -12.21 -4.36 0.89
CA SER A 112 -13.51 -4.93 0.54
C SER A 112 -13.41 -6.21 -0.29
N ASP A 113 -12.36 -6.38 -1.11
CA ASP A 113 -12.14 -7.57 -1.92
C ASP A 113 -11.91 -8.81 -1.05
N TYR A 114 -11.39 -8.62 0.16
CA TYR A 114 -11.10 -9.68 1.12
C TYR A 114 -12.20 -9.87 2.16
N THR A 115 -12.90 -8.79 2.53
CA THR A 115 -13.87 -8.81 3.63
C THR A 115 -15.33 -9.02 3.19
N ARG A 116 -15.63 -8.91 1.91
CA ARG A 116 -16.99 -9.06 1.36
C ARG A 116 -17.64 -10.43 1.64
N GLU A 117 -16.83 -11.48 1.74
CA GLU A 117 -17.27 -12.84 2.02
C GLU A 117 -17.36 -13.16 3.53
N ALA A 118 -17.10 -12.15 4.39
CA ALA A 118 -17.08 -12.38 5.83
C ALA A 118 -18.51 -12.57 6.38
N GLU A 119 -18.76 -13.67 7.11
CA GLU A 119 -20.04 -13.94 7.77
C GLU A 119 -20.42 -12.88 8.82
N LYS A 120 -19.43 -12.26 9.46
CA LYS A 120 -19.59 -11.23 10.51
C LYS A 120 -18.77 -9.99 10.16
N PRO A 121 -19.27 -9.11 9.26
CA PRO A 121 -18.50 -7.99 8.70
C PRO A 121 -17.86 -7.08 9.76
N PHE A 122 -18.61 -6.68 10.78
CA PHE A 122 -18.09 -5.81 11.84
C PHE A 122 -16.91 -6.44 12.60
N LYS A 123 -17.03 -7.72 12.97
CA LYS A 123 -15.95 -8.43 13.69
C LYS A 123 -14.73 -8.62 12.79
N ALA A 124 -14.95 -8.94 11.51
CA ALA A 124 -13.87 -9.09 10.55
C ALA A 124 -13.12 -7.75 10.35
N THR A 125 -13.84 -6.66 10.17
CA THR A 125 -13.25 -5.32 10.03
C THR A 125 -12.48 -4.91 11.29
N LEU A 126 -13.06 -5.09 12.46
CA LEU A 126 -12.41 -4.75 13.72
C LEU A 126 -11.14 -5.57 13.94
N ALA A 127 -11.21 -6.89 13.73
CA ALA A 127 -10.03 -7.76 13.85
C ALA A 127 -8.93 -7.38 12.86
N SER A 128 -9.28 -7.14 11.58
CA SER A 128 -8.32 -6.72 10.55
C SER A 128 -7.66 -5.40 10.91
N THR A 129 -8.42 -4.40 11.37
CA THR A 129 -7.89 -3.09 11.73
C THR A 129 -6.94 -3.17 12.93
N LEU A 130 -7.33 -3.90 13.99
CA LEU A 130 -6.49 -4.04 15.19
C LEU A 130 -5.21 -4.81 14.91
N VAL A 131 -5.30 -5.94 14.18
CA VAL A 131 -4.14 -6.74 13.82
C VAL A 131 -3.21 -5.97 12.89
N TYR A 132 -3.77 -5.31 11.85
CA TYR A 132 -2.98 -4.48 10.95
C TYR A 132 -2.23 -3.38 11.71
N GLY A 133 -2.91 -2.63 12.58
CA GLY A 133 -2.27 -1.57 13.36
C GLY A 133 -1.18 -2.09 14.28
N ALA A 134 -1.43 -3.18 15.02
CA ALA A 134 -0.45 -3.76 15.93
C ALA A 134 0.79 -4.29 15.19
N VAL A 135 0.59 -5.01 14.08
CA VAL A 135 1.69 -5.57 13.28
C VAL A 135 2.46 -4.47 12.57
N SER A 136 1.80 -3.43 12.06
CA SER A 136 2.47 -2.28 11.45
C SER A 136 3.37 -1.55 12.46
N CYS A 137 2.87 -1.26 13.67
CA CYS A 137 3.69 -0.67 14.73
C CYS A 137 4.90 -1.55 15.06
N TRP A 138 4.69 -2.87 15.18
CA TRP A 138 5.77 -3.83 15.41
C TRP A 138 6.84 -3.75 14.31
N MET A 139 6.43 -3.77 13.04
CA MET A 139 7.35 -3.73 11.90
C MET A 139 8.08 -2.39 11.78
N TYR A 140 7.42 -1.26 12.07
CA TYR A 140 8.09 0.05 12.11
C TYR A 140 9.15 0.10 13.21
N ILE A 141 8.87 -0.41 14.40
CA ILE A 141 9.84 -0.45 15.50
C ILE A 141 11.06 -1.30 15.11
N ILE A 142 10.84 -2.48 14.51
CA ILE A 142 11.93 -3.34 14.04
C ILE A 142 12.75 -2.65 12.95
N GLY A 143 12.08 -2.11 11.92
CA GLY A 143 12.74 -1.47 10.79
C GLY A 143 13.61 -0.28 11.21
N MET A 144 13.05 0.64 12.00
CA MET A 144 13.79 1.78 12.55
C MET A 144 14.97 1.35 13.41
N SER A 145 14.74 0.41 14.34
CA SER A 145 15.82 -0.07 15.24
C SER A 145 16.91 -0.78 14.46
N ALA A 146 16.55 -1.57 13.44
CA ALA A 146 17.51 -2.25 12.58
C ALA A 146 18.36 -1.26 11.78
N SER A 147 17.72 -0.24 11.19
CA SER A 147 18.42 0.82 10.45
C SER A 147 19.39 1.60 11.34
N ILE A 148 18.97 2.00 12.53
CA ILE A 148 19.82 2.71 13.52
C ILE A 148 21.00 1.83 13.95
N LEU A 149 20.77 0.55 14.23
CA LEU A 149 21.81 -0.37 14.70
C LEU A 149 22.84 -0.69 13.62
N THR A 150 22.41 -0.90 12.39
CA THR A 150 23.27 -1.38 11.30
C THR A 150 23.82 -0.26 10.42
N GLY A 151 23.22 0.94 10.47
CA GLY A 151 23.50 2.06 9.56
C GLY A 151 23.05 1.79 8.13
N GLU A 152 22.17 0.80 7.93
CA GLU A 152 21.66 0.39 6.61
C GLU A 152 20.15 0.55 6.55
N SER A 153 19.65 1.01 5.41
CA SER A 153 18.20 1.05 5.11
C SER A 153 17.72 -0.18 4.31
N ASP A 154 18.65 -0.89 3.66
CA ASP A 154 18.36 -2.09 2.87
C ASP A 154 18.19 -3.31 3.78
N ILE A 155 16.99 -3.91 3.78
CA ILE A 155 16.64 -5.08 4.59
C ILE A 155 17.56 -6.29 4.29
N ALA A 156 17.99 -6.46 3.05
CA ALA A 156 18.86 -7.57 2.66
C ALA A 156 20.27 -7.40 3.27
N LYS A 157 20.80 -6.18 3.30
CA LYS A 157 22.09 -5.90 3.97
C LYS A 157 21.98 -6.05 5.48
N ILE A 158 20.85 -5.64 6.07
CA ILE A 158 20.58 -5.87 7.49
C ILE A 158 20.58 -7.37 7.78
N MET A 159 19.93 -8.18 6.96
CA MET A 159 19.91 -9.65 7.09
C MET A 159 21.28 -10.28 6.91
N LEU A 160 22.10 -9.79 5.98
CA LEU A 160 23.48 -10.23 5.82
C LEU A 160 24.29 -9.97 7.09
N LYS A 161 24.20 -8.78 7.66
CA LYS A 161 24.90 -8.40 8.91
C LYS A 161 24.42 -9.21 10.11
N SER A 162 23.17 -9.69 10.10
CA SER A 162 22.61 -10.55 11.15
C SER A 162 22.89 -12.06 10.95
N GLY A 163 23.61 -12.44 9.90
CA GLY A 163 23.96 -13.83 9.62
C GLY A 163 22.84 -14.66 9.00
N LEU A 164 21.74 -14.02 8.55
CA LEU A 164 20.56 -14.66 7.98
C LEU A 164 20.54 -14.70 6.44
N SER A 165 21.69 -14.62 5.79
CA SER A 165 21.83 -14.32 4.35
C SER A 165 20.92 -15.16 3.43
N ILE A 166 21.15 -16.44 3.27
CA ILE A 166 20.38 -17.26 2.31
C ILE A 166 18.97 -17.55 2.79
N ALA A 167 18.81 -17.94 4.07
CA ALA A 167 17.49 -18.23 4.62
C ALA A 167 16.59 -16.99 4.59
N GLY A 168 17.14 -15.83 4.98
CA GLY A 168 16.46 -14.56 4.91
C GLY A 168 16.05 -14.20 3.48
N LEU A 169 16.94 -14.39 2.50
CA LEU A 169 16.65 -14.14 1.09
C LEU A 169 15.46 -14.97 0.57
N VAL A 170 15.44 -16.26 0.86
CA VAL A 170 14.33 -17.14 0.46
C VAL A 170 13.00 -16.65 1.06
N ILE A 171 13.01 -16.26 2.34
CA ILE A 171 11.81 -15.76 3.02
C ILE A 171 11.37 -14.42 2.43
N VAL A 172 12.29 -13.51 2.15
CA VAL A 172 11.99 -12.21 1.51
C VAL A 172 11.40 -12.42 0.11
N ILE A 173 11.99 -13.28 -0.71
CA ILE A 173 11.45 -13.57 -2.05
C ILE A 173 10.03 -14.15 -1.95
N LEU A 174 9.80 -15.13 -1.08
CA LEU A 174 8.47 -15.71 -0.88
C LEU A 174 7.47 -14.66 -0.40
N SER A 175 7.86 -13.81 0.54
CA SER A 175 7.04 -12.69 1.02
C SER A 175 6.71 -11.72 -0.11
N THR A 176 7.72 -11.29 -0.88
CA THR A 176 7.53 -10.39 -2.03
C THR A 176 6.57 -11.00 -3.04
N VAL A 177 6.76 -12.27 -3.43
CA VAL A 177 5.89 -12.95 -4.40
C VAL A 177 4.45 -13.04 -3.89
N THR A 178 4.25 -13.42 -2.63
CA THR A 178 2.89 -13.59 -2.06
C THR A 178 2.17 -12.27 -1.86
N THR A 179 2.87 -11.20 -1.50
CA THR A 179 2.28 -9.87 -1.31
C THR A 179 1.97 -9.23 -2.65
N THR A 180 2.93 -9.21 -3.57
CA THR A 180 2.76 -8.62 -4.91
C THR A 180 1.69 -9.37 -5.73
N PHE A 181 1.55 -10.69 -5.51
CA PHE A 181 0.43 -11.44 -6.06
C PHE A 181 -0.93 -10.82 -5.66
N LEU A 182 -1.09 -10.41 -4.40
CA LEU A 182 -2.34 -9.80 -3.93
C LEU A 182 -2.62 -8.48 -4.65
N ASP A 183 -1.59 -7.66 -4.89
CA ASP A 183 -1.72 -6.41 -5.64
C ASP A 183 -2.19 -6.66 -7.08
N ALA A 184 -1.50 -7.55 -7.79
CA ALA A 184 -1.85 -7.91 -9.16
C ALA A 184 -3.25 -8.55 -9.25
N TYR A 185 -3.61 -9.40 -8.29
CA TYR A 185 -4.92 -10.03 -8.20
C TYR A 185 -6.04 -9.01 -7.97
N SER A 186 -5.85 -8.07 -7.03
CA SER A 186 -6.80 -6.99 -6.76
C SER A 186 -6.94 -6.02 -7.94
N ALA A 187 -5.85 -5.78 -8.68
CA ALA A 187 -5.93 -5.03 -9.95
C ALA A 187 -6.84 -5.74 -10.96
N GLY A 188 -6.76 -7.07 -11.02
CA GLY A 188 -7.64 -7.90 -11.82
C GLY A 188 -9.12 -7.74 -11.43
N ILE A 189 -9.44 -7.91 -10.14
CA ILE A 189 -10.82 -7.77 -9.61
C ILE A 189 -11.36 -6.35 -9.87
N SER A 190 -10.56 -5.33 -9.56
CA SER A 190 -10.96 -3.93 -9.78
C SER A 190 -11.23 -3.64 -11.26
N SER A 191 -10.48 -4.27 -12.18
CA SER A 191 -10.69 -4.11 -13.61
C SER A 191 -11.95 -4.81 -14.10
N GLU A 192 -12.27 -5.99 -13.57
CA GLU A 192 -13.53 -6.70 -13.87
C GLU A 192 -14.76 -5.90 -13.43
N SER A 193 -14.66 -5.21 -12.29
CA SER A 193 -15.76 -4.37 -11.79
C SER A 193 -16.03 -3.16 -12.69
N ILE A 194 -15.02 -2.67 -13.42
CA ILE A 194 -15.16 -1.55 -14.37
C ILE A 194 -15.62 -2.07 -15.73
N PHE A 195 -15.03 -3.17 -16.20
CA PHE A 195 -15.28 -3.76 -17.52
C PHE A 195 -15.58 -5.25 -17.37
N SER A 196 -16.84 -5.63 -17.29
CA SER A 196 -17.28 -7.02 -17.05
C SER A 196 -16.84 -8.04 -18.12
N LYS A 197 -16.33 -7.57 -19.25
CA LYS A 197 -15.77 -8.43 -20.33
C LYS A 197 -14.31 -8.85 -20.06
N LEU A 198 -13.60 -8.13 -19.18
CA LEU A 198 -12.24 -8.48 -18.81
C LEU A 198 -12.25 -9.67 -17.85
N LYS A 199 -11.30 -10.55 -18.01
CA LYS A 199 -11.05 -11.64 -17.06
C LYS A 199 -9.91 -11.22 -16.15
N GLY A 200 -10.17 -10.99 -14.87
CA GLY A 200 -9.22 -10.46 -13.90
C GLY A 200 -7.91 -11.22 -13.85
N LYS A 201 -7.95 -12.55 -14.04
CA LYS A 201 -6.75 -13.37 -14.12
C LYS A 201 -5.76 -12.91 -15.21
N TYR A 202 -6.24 -12.56 -16.40
CA TYR A 202 -5.37 -12.08 -17.48
C TYR A 202 -4.92 -10.64 -17.25
N VAL A 203 -5.77 -9.82 -16.64
CA VAL A 203 -5.38 -8.46 -16.22
C VAL A 203 -4.29 -8.52 -15.17
N ALA A 204 -4.40 -9.40 -14.18
CA ALA A 204 -3.37 -9.61 -13.16
C ALA A 204 -2.01 -10.01 -13.78
N VAL A 205 -2.02 -10.91 -14.76
CA VAL A 205 -0.80 -11.26 -15.52
C VAL A 205 -0.26 -10.06 -16.28
N ALA A 206 -1.11 -9.29 -16.96
CA ALA A 206 -0.69 -8.10 -17.70
C ALA A 206 -0.08 -7.03 -16.74
N VAL A 207 -0.70 -6.80 -15.58
CA VAL A 207 -0.19 -5.90 -14.53
C VAL A 207 1.18 -6.37 -14.06
N THR A 208 1.38 -7.66 -13.82
CA THR A 208 2.67 -8.22 -13.42
C THR A 208 3.73 -7.99 -14.51
N ILE A 209 3.41 -8.22 -15.78
CA ILE A 209 4.33 -7.98 -16.90
C ILE A 209 4.72 -6.50 -16.97
N VAL A 210 3.73 -5.59 -16.89
CA VAL A 210 3.99 -4.14 -16.87
C VAL A 210 4.85 -3.76 -15.65
N GLY A 211 4.57 -4.34 -14.47
CA GLY A 211 5.36 -4.15 -13.26
C GLY A 211 6.82 -4.59 -13.43
N VAL A 212 7.07 -5.76 -14.04
CA VAL A 212 8.45 -6.23 -14.35
C VAL A 212 9.17 -5.26 -15.28
N ILE A 213 8.51 -4.83 -16.36
CA ILE A 213 9.10 -3.89 -17.31
C ILE A 213 9.43 -2.55 -16.61
N ALA A 214 8.50 -2.03 -15.81
CA ALA A 214 8.71 -0.80 -15.07
C ALA A 214 9.87 -0.93 -14.06
N ALA A 215 9.95 -2.04 -13.32
CA ALA A 215 11.04 -2.32 -12.38
C ALA A 215 12.43 -2.44 -13.05
N ILE A 216 12.47 -2.89 -14.30
CA ILE A 216 13.74 -2.98 -15.06
C ILE A 216 14.15 -1.61 -15.60
N VAL A 217 13.19 -0.87 -16.17
CA VAL A 217 13.46 0.35 -16.96
C VAL A 217 13.59 1.57 -16.07
N TYR A 218 12.84 1.64 -14.97
CA TYR A 218 12.77 2.79 -14.09
C TYR A 218 13.24 2.45 -12.68
N PRO A 219 14.15 3.24 -12.08
CA PRO A 219 14.52 3.05 -10.68
C PRO A 219 13.33 3.44 -9.79
N MET A 220 12.73 2.44 -9.14
CA MET A 220 11.58 2.63 -8.23
C MET A 220 12.04 2.91 -6.80
N ASP A 221 13.12 3.69 -6.62
CA ASP A 221 13.72 3.95 -5.32
C ASP A 221 12.93 4.96 -4.48
N ASP A 222 12.13 5.81 -5.14
CA ASP A 222 11.41 6.88 -4.47
C ASP A 222 9.99 6.45 -4.06
N ILE A 223 9.93 5.57 -3.07
CA ILE A 223 8.66 5.17 -2.44
C ILE A 223 7.97 6.34 -1.74
N THR A 224 8.72 7.35 -1.30
CA THR A 224 8.21 8.51 -0.57
C THR A 224 7.27 9.32 -1.44
N ASP A 225 7.72 9.71 -2.64
CA ASP A 225 6.90 10.46 -3.60
C ASP A 225 5.67 9.68 -4.05
N PHE A 226 5.81 8.36 -4.19
CA PHE A 226 4.69 7.48 -4.50
C PHE A 226 3.65 7.45 -3.37
N LEU A 227 4.08 7.39 -2.11
CA LEU A 227 3.19 7.45 -0.95
C LEU A 227 2.47 8.80 -0.84
N TYR A 228 3.16 9.92 -1.09
CA TYR A 228 2.51 11.24 -1.16
C TYR A 228 1.49 11.33 -2.30
N LEU A 229 1.78 10.71 -3.45
CA LEU A 229 0.80 10.62 -4.55
C LEU A 229 -0.44 9.83 -4.11
N ILE A 230 -0.25 8.66 -3.46
CA ILE A 230 -1.33 7.86 -2.90
C ILE A 230 -2.16 8.67 -1.91
N GLY A 231 -1.53 9.33 -0.93
CA GLY A 231 -2.20 10.20 0.03
C GLY A 231 -3.06 11.24 -0.67
N SER A 232 -2.50 11.97 -1.63
CA SER A 232 -3.20 13.04 -2.36
C SER A 232 -4.43 12.56 -3.15
N VAL A 233 -4.41 11.31 -3.63
CA VAL A 233 -5.49 10.73 -4.43
C VAL A 233 -6.55 10.08 -3.54
N PHE A 234 -6.13 9.31 -2.55
CA PHE A 234 -7.04 8.45 -1.78
C PHE A 234 -7.59 9.14 -0.53
N ALA A 235 -6.88 10.07 0.10
CA ALA A 235 -7.41 10.80 1.26
C ALA A 235 -8.73 11.51 0.93
N PRO A 236 -8.82 12.36 -0.10
CA PRO A 236 -10.08 13.00 -0.46
C PRO A 236 -11.14 12.02 -0.96
N MET A 237 -10.74 10.93 -1.64
CA MET A 237 -11.67 9.90 -2.08
C MET A 237 -12.35 9.21 -0.89
N ILE A 238 -11.59 8.78 0.09
CA ILE A 238 -12.11 8.13 1.31
C ILE A 238 -12.92 9.12 2.15
N ALA A 239 -12.48 10.38 2.23
CA ALA A 239 -13.21 11.45 2.92
C ALA A 239 -14.63 11.63 2.34
N ILE A 240 -14.78 11.61 1.01
CA ILE A 240 -16.08 11.66 0.34
C ILE A 240 -16.92 10.43 0.67
N GLN A 241 -16.34 9.23 0.67
CA GLN A 241 -17.05 8.00 1.02
C GLN A 241 -17.57 8.06 2.47
N ILE A 242 -16.73 8.53 3.40
CA ILE A 242 -17.12 8.72 4.80
C ILE A 242 -18.27 9.76 4.91
N ALA A 243 -18.16 10.88 4.20
CA ALA A 243 -19.20 11.91 4.20
C ALA A 243 -20.53 11.39 3.63
N ASP A 244 -20.51 10.71 2.49
CA ASP A 244 -21.71 10.17 1.85
C ASP A 244 -22.37 9.09 2.72
N PHE A 245 -21.61 8.15 3.26
CA PHE A 245 -22.16 7.02 4.00
C PHE A 245 -22.62 7.40 5.42
N PHE A 246 -21.75 8.05 6.21
CA PHE A 246 -22.02 8.29 7.63
C PHE A 246 -22.78 9.58 7.90
N ILE A 247 -22.52 10.66 7.14
CA ILE A 247 -23.04 12.00 7.41
C ILE A 247 -24.27 12.30 6.56
N LEU A 248 -24.16 12.12 5.25
CA LEU A 248 -25.23 12.44 4.30
C LEU A 248 -26.23 11.30 4.13
N LYS A 249 -25.82 10.06 4.48
CA LYS A 249 -26.61 8.82 4.33
C LYS A 249 -27.14 8.66 2.90
N LYS A 250 -26.31 8.98 1.90
CA LYS A 250 -26.65 8.91 0.48
C LYS A 250 -25.98 7.71 -0.15
N ASP A 251 -26.80 6.83 -0.73
CA ASP A 251 -26.34 5.80 -1.64
C ASP A 251 -26.22 6.37 -3.06
N ARG A 252 -25.03 6.36 -3.61
CA ARG A 252 -24.75 6.81 -4.99
C ARG A 252 -24.34 5.68 -5.90
N ALA A 253 -24.47 4.42 -5.46
CA ALA A 253 -24.04 3.24 -6.22
C ALA A 253 -24.72 3.13 -7.61
N ASN A 254 -25.93 3.67 -7.75
CA ASN A 254 -26.67 3.66 -9.00
C ASN A 254 -26.25 4.75 -10.02
N LYS A 255 -25.31 5.63 -9.64
CA LYS A 255 -24.81 6.68 -10.54
C LYS A 255 -23.47 6.26 -11.12
N ALA A 256 -23.39 6.18 -12.43
CA ALA A 256 -22.12 5.90 -13.12
C ALA A 256 -21.06 6.99 -12.83
N VAL A 257 -21.50 8.25 -12.72
CA VAL A 257 -20.64 9.41 -12.41
C VAL A 257 -21.41 10.39 -11.54
N ASP A 258 -20.80 10.88 -10.46
CA ASP A 258 -21.31 12.01 -9.68
C ASP A 258 -20.38 13.21 -9.80
N ILE A 259 -20.81 14.19 -10.59
CA ILE A 259 -20.00 15.39 -10.90
C ILE A 259 -19.68 16.19 -9.63
N CYS A 260 -20.61 16.26 -8.65
CA CYS A 260 -20.36 16.96 -7.40
C CYS A 260 -19.19 16.32 -6.64
N ASN A 261 -19.19 14.99 -6.54
CA ASN A 261 -18.11 14.26 -5.85
C ASN A 261 -16.77 14.36 -6.60
N ILE A 262 -16.78 14.40 -7.93
CA ILE A 262 -15.56 14.62 -8.71
C ILE A 262 -14.98 16.03 -8.45
N ILE A 263 -15.82 17.07 -8.41
CA ILE A 263 -15.36 18.42 -8.12
C ILE A 263 -14.79 18.50 -6.70
N VAL A 264 -15.47 17.90 -5.72
CA VAL A 264 -15.01 17.84 -4.33
C VAL A 264 -13.69 17.08 -4.24
N TRP A 265 -13.56 15.95 -4.94
CA TRP A 265 -12.31 15.18 -5.00
C TRP A 265 -11.15 15.96 -5.60
N LEU A 266 -11.37 16.68 -6.71
CA LEU A 266 -10.35 17.55 -7.32
C LEU A 266 -9.92 18.68 -6.39
N ALA A 267 -10.87 19.27 -5.65
CA ALA A 267 -10.58 20.31 -4.67
C ALA A 267 -9.77 19.74 -3.47
N GLY A 268 -10.12 18.54 -2.98
CA GLY A 268 -9.36 17.85 -1.95
C GLY A 268 -7.95 17.49 -2.44
N PHE A 269 -7.82 16.92 -3.64
CA PHE A 269 -6.51 16.65 -4.23
C PHE A 269 -5.63 17.92 -4.29
N ALA A 270 -6.19 19.05 -4.74
CA ALA A 270 -5.46 20.31 -4.79
C ALA A 270 -5.10 20.82 -3.38
N ALA A 271 -6.01 20.68 -2.42
CA ALA A 271 -5.76 21.05 -1.02
C ALA A 271 -4.64 20.21 -0.40
N TYR A 272 -4.65 18.90 -0.60
CA TYR A 272 -3.58 18.03 -0.13
C TYR A 272 -2.22 18.44 -0.71
N ARG A 273 -2.13 18.65 -2.03
CA ARG A 273 -0.90 19.12 -2.70
C ARG A 273 -0.42 20.47 -2.18
N PHE A 274 -1.33 21.35 -1.81
CA PHE A 274 -0.99 22.62 -1.17
C PHE A 274 -0.46 22.40 0.26
N LEU A 275 -1.12 21.54 1.05
CA LEU A 275 -0.71 21.21 2.43
C LEU A 275 0.69 20.59 2.50
N MET A 276 1.14 19.88 1.46
CA MET A 276 2.51 19.32 1.40
C MET A 276 3.61 20.41 1.49
N ASN A 277 3.29 21.69 1.24
CA ASN A 277 4.25 22.78 1.42
C ASN A 277 4.30 23.31 2.87
N VAL A 278 3.50 22.75 3.76
CA VAL A 278 3.39 23.18 5.16
C VAL A 278 3.73 21.99 6.06
N ASP A 279 4.67 22.16 6.97
CA ASP A 279 4.98 21.11 7.95
C ASP A 279 3.88 21.06 9.02
N ILE A 280 3.03 20.03 8.94
CA ILE A 280 1.89 19.83 9.84
C ILE A 280 2.16 18.59 10.70
N ILE A 281 2.22 18.75 12.02
CA ILE A 281 2.58 17.70 12.98
C ILE A 281 1.74 16.42 12.81
N VAL A 282 0.46 16.54 12.45
CA VAL A 282 -0.46 15.39 12.25
C VAL A 282 -0.46 14.86 10.81
N GLY A 283 0.48 15.29 9.98
CA GLY A 283 0.53 14.96 8.56
C GLY A 283 -0.53 15.72 7.74
N ASN A 284 -0.54 15.50 6.44
CA ASN A 284 -1.39 16.20 5.48
C ASN A 284 -2.75 15.52 5.30
N THR A 285 -2.79 14.20 5.45
CA THR A 285 -4.00 13.37 5.22
C THR A 285 -5.15 13.79 6.13
N LEU A 286 -4.92 13.95 7.45
CA LEU A 286 -6.00 14.26 8.38
C LEU A 286 -6.65 15.63 8.11
N PRO A 287 -5.90 16.74 7.99
CA PRO A 287 -6.46 18.04 7.64
C PRO A 287 -7.19 18.02 6.29
N ASP A 288 -6.64 17.35 5.28
CA ASP A 288 -7.26 17.23 3.97
C ASP A 288 -8.59 16.48 4.03
N MET A 289 -8.64 15.36 4.75
CA MET A 289 -9.88 14.59 4.92
C MET A 289 -10.96 15.41 5.62
N VAL A 290 -10.61 16.16 6.66
CA VAL A 290 -11.55 17.06 7.37
C VAL A 290 -12.07 18.13 6.42
N PHE A 291 -11.19 18.80 5.69
CA PHE A 291 -11.57 19.80 4.68
C PHE A 291 -12.50 19.20 3.62
N THR A 292 -12.14 18.05 3.08
CA THR A 292 -12.90 17.38 2.01
C THR A 292 -14.27 16.90 2.49
N ILE A 293 -14.39 16.40 3.73
CA ILE A 293 -15.68 16.03 4.34
C ILE A 293 -16.58 17.26 4.43
N ILE A 294 -16.07 18.37 4.98
CA ILE A 294 -16.84 19.61 5.13
C ILE A 294 -17.30 20.11 3.75
N LEU A 295 -16.39 20.15 2.79
CA LEU A 295 -16.70 20.58 1.43
C LEU A 295 -17.74 19.69 0.77
N CYS A 296 -17.63 18.36 0.92
CA CYS A 296 -18.60 17.39 0.39
C CYS A 296 -20.00 17.64 0.94
N VAL A 297 -20.12 17.86 2.25
CA VAL A 297 -21.41 18.12 2.90
C VAL A 297 -22.02 19.44 2.40
N ILE A 298 -21.22 20.49 2.28
CA ILE A 298 -21.68 21.80 1.80
C ILE A 298 -22.16 21.72 0.34
N VAL A 299 -21.30 21.20 -0.55
CA VAL A 299 -21.60 21.11 -2.00
C VAL A 299 -22.85 20.23 -2.23
N THR A 300 -22.95 19.10 -1.53
CA THR A 300 -24.12 18.24 -1.66
C THR A 300 -25.41 18.91 -1.21
N LYS A 301 -25.41 19.61 -0.05
CA LYS A 301 -26.61 20.33 0.42
C LYS A 301 -27.01 21.46 -0.53
N ILE A 302 -26.06 22.16 -1.12
CA ILE A 302 -26.33 23.21 -2.14
C ILE A 302 -26.96 22.58 -3.37
N ALA A 303 -26.36 21.50 -3.91
CA ALA A 303 -26.86 20.80 -5.08
C ALA A 303 -28.29 20.29 -4.87
N ASP A 304 -28.61 19.70 -3.69
CA ASP A 304 -29.96 19.24 -3.35
C ASP A 304 -30.98 20.40 -3.33
N LYS A 305 -30.57 21.57 -2.78
CA LYS A 305 -31.45 22.74 -2.70
C LYS A 305 -31.77 23.31 -4.10
N ILE A 306 -30.78 23.29 -5.00
CA ILE A 306 -30.97 23.74 -6.39
C ILE A 306 -31.92 22.77 -7.11
N THR A 307 -31.66 21.46 -6.99
CA THR A 307 -32.48 20.43 -7.64
C THR A 307 -33.93 20.42 -7.12
N SER A 308 -34.12 20.66 -5.83
CA SER A 308 -35.46 20.75 -5.22
C SER A 308 -36.25 21.98 -5.69
N LYS A 309 -35.58 23.11 -5.94
CA LYS A 309 -36.21 24.29 -6.50
C LYS A 309 -36.60 24.11 -7.97
N SER A 310 -35.75 23.47 -8.75
CA SER A 310 -36.02 23.18 -10.17
C SER A 310 -37.19 22.21 -10.41
N LYS A 311 -37.49 21.33 -9.43
CA LYS A 311 -38.64 20.43 -9.49
C LYS A 311 -39.96 21.07 -9.05
N LYS A 312 -39.92 22.24 -8.44
CA LYS A 312 -41.09 22.99 -7.96
C LYS A 312 -41.49 24.12 -8.89
N ALA A 313 -40.64 24.49 -9.84
CA ALA A 313 -40.90 25.41 -10.92
C ALA A 313 -41.28 24.66 -12.22
#